data_cefb8a79a693a9d8f3c8a467389c79c7
#
_entry.id   cefb8a79a693a9d8f3c8a467389c79c7
#
_cell.length_a   1.000
_cell.length_b   1.000
_cell.length_c   1.000
_cell.angle_alpha   90.00
_cell.angle_beta   90.00
_cell.angle_gamma   90.00
#
_symmetry.space_group_name_H-M   'P 1'
#
loop_
_entity.id
_entity.type
_entity.pdbx_description
1 polymer ?
#
loop_
_entity_poly.entity_id
_entity_poly.type
_entity_poly.pdbx_seq_one_letter_code
_entity_poly.pdbx_strand_id
1 'polypeptide(L)'
;MSNYFCVNKSGKAVPVYSDTDKSNQIGKINNREAFGYNRNWGGDDYFCNIVFRNSSGSLSGGFIVDPPTGCMSNCTDYPYGTEKINGTTYYTFKFRNSAKVYKASGNSWGSVAANCRVACLSSMAGDSHPEWKGINYVESSKGGWVEVSGDGYTYGFVDAGLSTGSSYSSIPMYGSW
;
A
#
# COMPACT_ATOMS: atom_id res chain seq x y z
N MET A 1 -2.90 -0.30 -15.75
CA MET A 1 -3.42 -1.45 -14.96
C MET A 1 -3.20 -1.09 -13.50
N SER A 2 -4.24 -1.04 -12.69
CA SER A 2 -4.10 -0.63 -11.28
C SER A 2 -3.40 -1.75 -10.50
N ASN A 3 -2.34 -1.41 -9.79
CA ASN A 3 -1.66 -2.34 -8.89
C ASN A 3 -2.42 -2.42 -7.56
N TYR A 4 -2.36 -3.58 -6.91
CA TYR A 4 -2.83 -3.73 -5.54
C TYR A 4 -1.72 -3.30 -4.57
N PHE A 5 -2.11 -2.56 -3.55
CA PHE A 5 -1.22 -2.19 -2.47
C PHE A 5 -0.97 -3.41 -1.57
N CYS A 6 0.28 -3.79 -1.43
CA CYS A 6 0.71 -4.91 -0.62
C CYS A 6 1.88 -4.53 0.28
N VAL A 7 2.06 -5.28 1.36
CA VAL A 7 3.14 -5.11 2.33
C VAL A 7 3.80 -6.46 2.57
N ASN A 8 5.12 -6.48 2.58
CA ASN A 8 5.87 -7.67 3.00
C ASN A 8 5.80 -7.84 4.51
N LYS A 9 5.08 -8.86 4.97
CA LYS A 9 4.92 -9.22 6.39
C LYS A 9 5.61 -10.54 6.75
N SER A 10 6.45 -11.06 5.89
CA SER A 10 7.09 -12.37 6.09
C SER A 10 8.12 -12.41 7.21
N GLY A 11 8.48 -11.26 7.78
CA GLY A 11 9.54 -11.15 8.79
C GLY A 11 10.95 -11.08 8.21
N LYS A 12 11.10 -11.24 6.89
CA LYS A 12 12.40 -11.25 6.20
C LYS A 12 12.32 -10.49 4.88
N ALA A 13 13.46 -10.19 4.28
CA ALA A 13 13.52 -9.64 2.93
C ALA A 13 13.12 -10.72 1.91
N VAL A 14 12.36 -10.31 0.90
CA VAL A 14 11.93 -11.16 -0.22
C VAL A 14 12.71 -10.75 -1.46
N PRO A 15 13.45 -11.66 -2.12
CA PRO A 15 14.20 -11.33 -3.33
C PRO A 15 13.24 -11.05 -4.49
N VAL A 16 13.64 -10.11 -5.36
CA VAL A 16 12.94 -9.76 -6.59
C VAL A 16 13.84 -10.12 -7.77
N TYR A 17 13.28 -10.81 -8.76
CA TYR A 17 13.95 -11.30 -9.94
C TYR A 17 13.46 -10.59 -11.21
N SER A 18 14.32 -10.51 -12.22
CA SER A 18 13.94 -9.98 -13.55
C SER A 18 13.03 -10.93 -14.33
N ASP A 19 13.04 -12.20 -13.99
CA ASP A 19 12.37 -13.30 -14.71
C ASP A 19 11.89 -14.38 -13.75
N THR A 20 11.17 -15.36 -14.28
CA THR A 20 10.60 -16.47 -13.52
C THR A 20 11.52 -17.67 -13.36
N ASP A 21 12.72 -17.67 -13.94
CA ASP A 21 13.71 -18.72 -13.74
C ASP A 21 14.67 -18.46 -12.56
N LYS A 22 14.54 -17.27 -11.92
CA LYS A 22 15.36 -16.81 -10.79
C LYS A 22 16.85 -16.63 -11.14
N SER A 23 17.17 -16.50 -12.42
CA SER A 23 18.56 -16.40 -12.86
C SER A 23 19.21 -15.07 -12.47
N ASN A 24 18.41 -14.00 -12.33
CA ASN A 24 18.91 -12.66 -12.08
C ASN A 24 18.08 -11.94 -11.00
N GLN A 25 18.65 -11.84 -9.81
CA GLN A 25 18.08 -11.04 -8.73
C GLN A 25 18.36 -9.54 -8.96
N ILE A 26 17.30 -8.75 -9.13
CA ILE A 26 17.38 -7.30 -9.40
C ILE A 26 17.12 -6.44 -8.17
N GLY A 27 16.72 -7.03 -7.05
CA GLY A 27 16.46 -6.30 -5.83
C GLY A 27 15.85 -7.17 -4.74
N LYS A 28 15.27 -6.52 -3.77
CA LYS A 28 14.55 -7.16 -2.67
C LYS A 28 13.48 -6.21 -2.12
N ILE A 29 12.45 -6.78 -1.52
CA ILE A 29 11.45 -6.07 -0.71
C ILE A 29 11.75 -6.39 0.75
N ASN A 30 12.11 -5.39 1.54
CA ASN A 30 12.43 -5.61 2.95
C ASN A 30 11.16 -5.92 3.75
N ASN A 31 11.33 -6.50 4.93
CA ASN A 31 10.21 -6.68 5.84
C ASN A 31 9.55 -5.34 6.16
N ARG A 32 8.21 -5.28 6.10
CA ARG A 32 7.39 -4.07 6.26
C ARG A 32 7.47 -3.06 5.13
N GLU A 33 8.11 -3.39 4.03
CA GLU A 33 8.13 -2.55 2.84
C GLU A 33 6.90 -2.77 1.97
N ALA A 34 6.35 -1.68 1.42
CA ALA A 34 5.22 -1.72 0.50
C ALA A 34 5.69 -1.98 -0.93
N PHE A 35 4.86 -2.66 -1.68
CA PHE A 35 5.04 -2.89 -3.10
C PHE A 35 3.68 -2.94 -3.82
N GLY A 36 3.70 -2.73 -5.13
CA GLY A 36 2.52 -2.89 -5.98
C GLY A 36 2.45 -4.31 -6.53
N TYR A 37 1.38 -5.03 -6.22
CA TYR A 37 1.10 -6.33 -6.81
C TYR A 37 0.23 -6.15 -8.05
N ASN A 38 0.63 -6.71 -9.17
CA ASN A 38 -0.12 -6.63 -10.42
C ASN A 38 -1.01 -7.88 -10.60
N ARG A 39 -0.41 -9.05 -10.66
CA ARG A 39 -1.11 -10.33 -10.84
C ARG A 39 -0.19 -11.51 -10.56
N ASN A 40 -0.81 -12.68 -10.36
CA ASN A 40 -0.09 -13.94 -10.43
C ASN A 40 0.32 -14.19 -11.88
N TRP A 41 1.57 -14.56 -12.06
CA TRP A 41 2.06 -15.02 -13.33
C TRP A 41 2.01 -16.55 -13.32
N GLY A 42 1.07 -17.12 -14.09
CA GLY A 42 0.85 -18.56 -14.10
C GLY A 42 2.05 -19.35 -14.63
N GLY A 43 2.32 -20.47 -13.99
CA GLY A 43 3.34 -21.48 -14.25
C GLY A 43 3.32 -22.43 -13.05
N ASP A 44 4.11 -23.49 -13.11
CA ASP A 44 4.21 -24.48 -12.01
C ASP A 44 4.81 -23.88 -10.74
N ASP A 45 5.55 -22.77 -10.88
CA ASP A 45 6.02 -21.95 -9.78
C ASP A 45 5.17 -20.68 -9.70
N TYR A 46 4.53 -20.45 -8.57
CA TYR A 46 3.64 -19.31 -8.30
C TYR A 46 4.43 -18.00 -8.19
N PHE A 47 4.71 -17.37 -9.33
CA PHE A 47 5.31 -16.04 -9.36
C PHE A 47 4.25 -14.95 -9.29
N CYS A 48 4.57 -13.88 -8.59
CA CYS A 48 3.80 -12.64 -8.62
C CYS A 48 4.58 -11.57 -9.37
N ASN A 49 3.93 -10.97 -10.36
CA ASN A 49 4.43 -9.76 -11.01
C ASN A 49 4.18 -8.56 -10.12
N ILE A 50 5.21 -7.78 -9.85
CA ILE A 50 5.17 -6.67 -8.90
C ILE A 50 5.85 -5.42 -9.48
N VAL A 51 5.57 -4.29 -8.82
CA VAL A 51 6.28 -3.03 -8.98
C VAL A 51 6.82 -2.62 -7.61
N PHE A 52 8.09 -2.25 -7.54
CA PHE A 52 8.76 -1.92 -6.28
C PHE A 52 9.78 -0.80 -6.47
N ARG A 53 10.27 -0.22 -5.38
CA ARG A 53 11.42 0.67 -5.41
C ARG A 53 12.71 -0.12 -5.21
N ASN A 54 13.60 0.00 -6.19
CA ASN A 54 14.92 -0.63 -6.11
C ASN A 54 15.86 0.14 -5.16
N SER A 55 17.09 -0.32 -5.01
CA SER A 55 18.10 0.28 -4.12
C SER A 55 18.48 1.72 -4.46
N SER A 56 18.26 2.16 -5.71
CA SER A 56 18.45 3.55 -6.12
C SER A 56 17.22 4.45 -5.86
N GLY A 57 16.12 3.87 -5.33
CA GLY A 57 14.84 4.55 -5.14
C GLY A 57 13.99 4.67 -6.41
N SER A 58 14.45 4.10 -7.52
CA SER A 58 13.73 4.11 -8.79
C SER A 58 12.66 3.02 -8.84
N LEU A 59 11.59 3.29 -9.57
CA LEU A 59 10.53 2.33 -9.82
C LEU A 59 11.02 1.22 -10.75
N SER A 60 10.77 -0.02 -10.39
CA SER A 60 11.14 -1.20 -11.19
C SER A 60 10.05 -2.26 -11.13
N GLY A 61 9.83 -2.93 -12.25
CA GLY A 61 9.03 -4.15 -12.30
C GLY A 61 9.88 -5.39 -12.02
N GLY A 62 9.26 -6.45 -11.55
CA GLY A 62 9.95 -7.72 -11.31
C GLY A 62 9.00 -8.82 -10.85
N PHE A 63 9.58 -9.92 -10.44
CA PHE A 63 8.86 -11.09 -9.98
C PHE A 63 9.34 -11.50 -8.58
N ILE A 64 8.39 -11.84 -7.72
CA ILE A 64 8.66 -12.56 -6.47
C ILE A 64 8.11 -13.97 -6.57
N VAL A 65 8.84 -14.91 -6.01
CA VAL A 65 8.36 -16.30 -5.90
C VAL A 65 7.22 -16.32 -4.91
N ASP A 66 6.22 -17.16 -5.18
CA ASP A 66 5.02 -17.40 -4.37
C ASP A 66 5.11 -16.71 -3.01
N PRO A 67 4.40 -15.59 -2.83
CA PRO A 67 4.70 -14.71 -1.72
C PRO A 67 4.65 -15.50 -0.43
N PRO A 68 5.74 -15.53 0.34
CA PRO A 68 5.76 -16.29 1.59
C PRO A 68 4.59 -15.84 2.44
N THR A 69 3.97 -16.75 3.16
CA THR A 69 2.81 -16.50 4.01
C THR A 69 2.98 -15.19 4.79
N GLY A 70 2.04 -14.27 4.62
CA GLY A 70 2.09 -12.93 5.19
C GLY A 70 2.86 -11.89 4.35
N CYS A 71 3.41 -12.23 3.20
CA CYS A 71 4.05 -11.24 2.33
C CYS A 71 3.05 -10.26 1.73
N MET A 72 1.85 -10.70 1.39
CA MET A 72 0.83 -9.84 0.81
C MET A 72 -0.23 -9.47 1.85
N SER A 73 -0.41 -8.19 2.05
CA SER A 73 -1.47 -7.61 2.87
C SER A 73 -2.08 -6.44 2.11
N ASN A 74 -3.37 -6.42 2.02
CA ASN A 74 -4.11 -5.31 1.43
C ASN A 74 -5.02 -4.64 2.47
N CYS A 75 -5.86 -3.68 2.07
CA CYS A 75 -6.72 -2.98 3.02
C CYS A 75 -7.77 -3.87 3.68
N THR A 76 -8.05 -5.05 3.14
CA THR A 76 -9.05 -5.96 3.70
C THR A 76 -8.48 -6.93 4.72
N ASP A 77 -7.16 -7.20 4.68
CA ASP A 77 -6.56 -8.29 5.45
C ASP A 77 -6.24 -7.92 6.90
N TYR A 78 -5.77 -6.73 7.16
CA TYR A 78 -5.31 -6.32 8.50
C TYR A 78 -5.69 -4.88 8.82
N PRO A 79 -7.00 -4.53 8.81
CA PRO A 79 -7.41 -3.16 9.13
C PRO A 79 -7.25 -2.85 10.62
N TYR A 80 -7.18 -1.58 10.96
CA TYR A 80 -7.35 -1.12 12.34
C TYR A 80 -8.76 -1.42 12.85
N GLY A 81 -9.76 -1.30 11.97
CA GLY A 81 -11.15 -1.59 12.21
C GLY A 81 -12.00 -1.34 10.98
N THR A 82 -13.29 -1.25 11.19
CA THR A 82 -14.27 -0.89 10.16
C THR A 82 -15.11 0.28 10.60
N GLU A 83 -15.63 1.04 9.65
CA GLU A 83 -16.53 2.16 9.88
C GLU A 83 -17.63 2.18 8.83
N LYS A 84 -18.84 2.53 9.23
CA LYS A 84 -19.97 2.70 8.32
C LYS A 84 -20.15 4.18 7.98
N ILE A 85 -19.91 4.52 6.72
CA ILE A 85 -20.01 5.90 6.21
C ILE A 85 -21.06 5.91 5.11
N ASN A 86 -22.08 6.74 5.24
CA ASN A 86 -23.18 6.85 4.27
C ASN A 86 -23.79 5.49 3.86
N GLY A 87 -23.95 4.58 4.84
CA GLY A 87 -24.54 3.27 4.59
C GLY A 87 -23.58 2.18 4.11
N THR A 88 -22.37 2.52 3.72
CA THR A 88 -21.34 1.58 3.24
C THR A 88 -20.29 1.33 4.33
N THR A 89 -19.90 0.08 4.50
CA THR A 89 -18.85 -0.31 5.45
C THR A 89 -17.48 -0.23 4.78
N TYR A 90 -16.58 0.52 5.40
CA TYR A 90 -15.19 0.72 4.95
C TYR A 90 -14.22 0.09 5.93
N TYR A 91 -13.06 -0.34 5.44
CA TYR A 91 -11.91 -0.72 6.25
C TYR A 91 -11.15 0.53 6.65
N THR A 92 -10.70 0.61 7.91
CA THR A 92 -10.01 1.78 8.43
C THR A 92 -8.57 1.46 8.83
N PHE A 93 -7.70 2.47 8.66
CA PHE A 93 -6.32 2.44 9.13
C PHE A 93 -6.04 3.72 9.88
N LYS A 94 -5.30 3.61 10.97
CA LYS A 94 -4.99 4.74 11.84
C LYS A 94 -3.58 5.26 11.58
N PHE A 95 -3.38 6.54 11.78
CA PHE A 95 -2.07 7.18 11.61
C PHE A 95 -1.47 7.60 12.96
N ARG A 96 -0.20 7.24 13.19
CA ARG A 96 0.57 7.70 14.36
C ARG A 96 1.03 9.14 14.21
N ASN A 97 1.43 9.48 12.98
CA ASN A 97 1.88 10.80 12.58
C ASN A 97 1.02 11.30 11.43
N SER A 98 1.06 12.59 11.14
CA SER A 98 0.39 13.10 9.95
C SER A 98 1.01 12.53 8.68
N ALA A 99 0.20 12.32 7.66
CA ALA A 99 0.63 11.84 6.35
C ALA A 99 -0.03 12.63 5.23
N LYS A 100 0.67 12.77 4.11
CA LYS A 100 0.14 13.44 2.93
C LYS A 100 -0.91 12.58 2.25
N VAL A 101 -1.91 13.26 1.70
CA VAL A 101 -2.97 12.67 0.88
C VAL A 101 -2.92 13.31 -0.50
N TYR A 102 -2.99 12.47 -1.53
CA TYR A 102 -2.90 12.86 -2.92
C TYR A 102 -4.19 12.52 -3.66
N LYS A 103 -4.54 13.34 -4.63
CA LYS A 103 -5.57 13.03 -5.62
C LYS A 103 -5.09 11.93 -6.57
N ALA A 104 -6.00 11.36 -7.35
CA ALA A 104 -5.67 10.35 -8.35
C ALA A 104 -4.61 10.82 -9.38
N SER A 105 -4.56 12.12 -9.69
CA SER A 105 -3.53 12.73 -10.55
C SER A 105 -2.15 12.82 -9.93
N GLY A 106 -2.00 12.57 -8.62
CA GLY A 106 -0.76 12.78 -7.86
C GLY A 106 -0.60 14.19 -7.27
N ASN A 107 -1.51 15.10 -7.56
CA ASN A 107 -1.52 16.42 -6.93
C ASN A 107 -1.94 16.34 -5.46
N SER A 108 -1.45 17.26 -4.64
CA SER A 108 -1.82 17.30 -3.23
C SER A 108 -3.34 17.49 -3.05
N TRP A 109 -3.95 16.65 -2.21
CA TRP A 109 -5.31 16.87 -1.71
C TRP A 109 -5.30 17.54 -0.32
N GLY A 110 -4.35 17.14 0.51
CA GLY A 110 -4.21 17.61 1.88
C GLY A 110 -3.42 16.62 2.72
N SER A 111 -3.88 16.38 3.93
CA SER A 111 -3.23 15.44 4.86
C SER A 111 -4.24 14.77 5.77
N VAL A 112 -3.86 13.59 6.29
CA VAL A 112 -4.50 12.99 7.46
C VAL A 112 -3.68 13.37 8.69
N ALA A 113 -4.36 13.82 9.76
CA ALA A 113 -3.70 14.23 11.00
C ALA A 113 -3.26 13.01 11.83
N ALA A 114 -2.32 13.24 12.76
CA ALA A 114 -1.95 12.23 13.74
C ALA A 114 -3.18 11.78 14.54
N ASN A 115 -3.24 10.50 14.87
CA ASN A 115 -4.33 9.81 15.55
C ASN A 115 -5.68 9.77 14.81
N CYS A 116 -5.74 10.30 13.59
CA CYS A 116 -6.89 10.14 12.70
C CYS A 116 -6.76 8.91 11.83
N ARG A 117 -7.87 8.50 11.23
CA ARG A 117 -7.98 7.31 10.38
C ARG A 117 -8.21 7.69 8.92
N VAL A 118 -7.92 6.75 8.04
CA VAL A 118 -8.40 6.74 6.66
C VAL A 118 -9.35 5.57 6.46
N ALA A 119 -10.25 5.67 5.51
CA ALA A 119 -11.20 4.61 5.18
C ALA A 119 -11.12 4.25 3.70
N CYS A 120 -11.12 2.96 3.39
CA CYS A 120 -10.99 2.44 2.03
C CYS A 120 -11.87 1.21 1.78
N LEU A 121 -12.31 1.05 0.52
CA LEU A 121 -13.03 -0.14 0.05
C LEU A 121 -12.09 -1.14 -0.64
N SER A 122 -11.04 -0.65 -1.29
CA SER A 122 -10.15 -1.48 -2.10
C SER A 122 -8.68 -1.29 -1.71
N SER A 123 -7.86 -2.24 -2.11
CA SER A 123 -6.41 -2.24 -1.89
C SER A 123 -5.63 -1.64 -3.07
N MET A 124 -6.12 -0.57 -3.67
CA MET A 124 -5.47 0.06 -4.81
C MET A 124 -4.17 0.75 -4.41
N ALA A 125 -3.10 0.54 -5.19
CA ALA A 125 -1.83 1.26 -5.08
C ALA A 125 -1.77 2.41 -6.11
N GLY A 126 -0.93 3.40 -5.85
CA GLY A 126 -0.62 4.43 -6.84
C GLY A 126 0.19 3.86 -8.02
N ASP A 127 -0.08 4.30 -9.25
CA ASP A 127 0.58 3.77 -10.45
C ASP A 127 2.11 3.97 -10.42
N SER A 128 2.56 5.15 -10.03
CA SER A 128 3.98 5.49 -9.91
C SER A 128 4.50 5.50 -8.47
N HIS A 129 3.67 5.08 -7.53
CA HIS A 129 3.96 5.08 -6.10
C HIS A 129 3.37 3.83 -5.45
N PRO A 130 4.09 2.69 -5.50
CA PRO A 130 3.61 1.45 -4.88
C PRO A 130 3.44 1.56 -3.36
N GLU A 131 4.10 2.54 -2.72
CA GLU A 131 3.97 2.90 -1.32
C GLU A 131 2.71 3.70 -0.98
N TRP A 132 1.95 4.16 -1.98
CA TRP A 132 0.70 4.89 -1.79
C TRP A 132 -0.48 3.92 -1.79
N LYS A 133 -1.29 4.03 -0.74
CA LYS A 133 -2.50 3.24 -0.58
C LYS A 133 -3.73 4.03 -0.99
N GLY A 134 -4.59 3.44 -1.81
CA GLY A 134 -5.89 4.02 -2.19
C GLY A 134 -6.83 4.17 -0.99
N ILE A 135 -7.49 5.33 -0.89
CA ILE A 135 -8.44 5.67 0.17
C ILE A 135 -9.64 6.42 -0.38
N ASN A 136 -10.76 6.35 0.32
CA ASN A 136 -11.99 7.06 -0.02
C ASN A 136 -12.29 8.21 0.94
N TYR A 137 -11.94 8.08 2.22
CA TYR A 137 -12.23 9.09 3.24
C TYR A 137 -11.05 9.30 4.18
N VAL A 138 -10.98 10.52 4.71
CA VAL A 138 -10.07 10.90 5.79
C VAL A 138 -10.90 11.35 6.99
N GLU A 139 -10.55 10.86 8.16
CA GLU A 139 -11.14 11.31 9.42
C GLU A 139 -10.64 12.72 9.76
N SER A 140 -11.56 13.63 10.00
CA SER A 140 -11.23 14.99 10.44
C SER A 140 -10.78 14.99 11.89
N SER A 141 -9.78 15.81 12.24
CA SER A 141 -9.36 16.04 13.63
C SER A 141 -10.45 16.68 14.49
N LYS A 142 -11.48 17.25 13.85
CA LYS A 142 -12.66 17.82 14.52
C LYS A 142 -13.83 16.83 14.60
N GLY A 143 -13.63 15.60 14.17
CA GLY A 143 -14.66 14.57 14.03
C GLY A 143 -15.30 14.54 12.64
N GLY A 144 -15.88 13.38 12.31
CA GLY A 144 -16.50 13.14 11.02
C GLY A 144 -15.53 12.74 9.90
N TRP A 145 -16.08 12.37 8.76
CA TRP A 145 -15.36 11.87 7.60
C TRP A 145 -15.43 12.86 6.44
N VAL A 146 -14.31 13.07 5.78
CA VAL A 146 -14.18 13.92 4.60
C VAL A 146 -13.84 13.05 3.41
N GLU A 147 -14.66 13.12 2.35
CA GLU A 147 -14.42 12.38 1.13
C GLU A 147 -13.17 12.90 0.42
N VAL A 148 -12.29 11.99 0.01
CA VAL A 148 -11.15 12.32 -0.84
C VAL A 148 -11.64 12.36 -2.28
N SER A 149 -11.80 13.55 -2.81
CA SER A 149 -12.28 13.75 -4.18
C SER A 149 -11.41 14.75 -4.94
N GLY A 150 -11.42 14.63 -6.23
CA GLY A 150 -10.72 15.54 -7.15
C GLY A 150 -10.35 14.86 -8.46
N ASP A 151 -10.14 15.65 -9.48
CA ASP A 151 -9.76 15.20 -10.82
C ASP A 151 -10.75 14.19 -11.44
N GLY A 152 -12.05 14.31 -11.05
CA GLY A 152 -13.12 13.42 -11.53
C GLY A 152 -13.27 12.10 -10.80
N TYR A 153 -12.53 11.90 -9.71
CA TYR A 153 -12.56 10.66 -8.89
C TYR A 153 -13.01 10.93 -7.46
N THR A 154 -13.62 9.93 -6.82
CA THR A 154 -14.03 9.91 -5.40
C THR A 154 -13.11 9.04 -4.55
N TYR A 155 -11.86 9.00 -4.92
CA TYR A 155 -10.77 8.36 -4.19
C TYR A 155 -9.48 9.15 -4.40
N GLY A 156 -8.52 8.88 -3.57
CA GLY A 156 -7.15 9.34 -3.69
C GLY A 156 -6.20 8.35 -3.04
N PHE A 157 -5.02 8.84 -2.69
CA PHE A 157 -3.96 8.00 -2.14
C PHE A 157 -3.34 8.65 -0.92
N VAL A 158 -2.94 7.83 0.03
CA VAL A 158 -2.15 8.25 1.18
C VAL A 158 -0.77 7.61 1.09
N ASP A 159 0.27 8.40 1.39
CA ASP A 159 1.60 7.85 1.65
C ASP A 159 1.55 7.09 2.97
N ALA A 160 1.59 5.77 2.90
CA ALA A 160 1.50 4.90 4.06
C ALA A 160 2.80 4.87 4.89
N GLY A 161 3.88 5.50 4.41
CA GLY A 161 5.19 5.52 5.06
C GLY A 161 5.90 4.16 5.09
N LEU A 162 5.43 3.19 4.31
CA LEU A 162 5.95 1.81 4.25
C LEU A 162 7.04 1.73 3.20
N SER A 163 8.22 2.23 3.52
CA SER A 163 9.39 2.24 2.64
C SER A 163 10.55 1.42 3.22
N THR A 164 11.56 1.23 2.41
CA THR A 164 12.78 0.50 2.78
C THR A 164 13.33 0.95 4.14
N GLY A 165 13.55 0.00 5.03
CA GLY A 165 14.14 0.24 6.35
C GLY A 165 13.19 0.73 7.42
N SER A 166 11.90 0.91 7.13
CA SER A 166 10.93 1.31 8.14
C SER A 166 10.72 0.19 9.17
N SER A 167 10.85 0.51 10.45
CA SER A 167 10.40 -0.37 11.53
C SER A 167 8.89 -0.20 11.74
N TYR A 168 8.22 -1.22 12.29
CA TYR A 168 6.78 -1.12 12.56
C TYR A 168 6.42 0.08 13.44
N SER A 169 7.24 0.39 14.43
CA SER A 169 7.04 1.53 15.33
C SER A 169 7.21 2.90 14.66
N SER A 170 7.95 2.97 13.55
CA SER A 170 8.16 4.20 12.79
C SER A 170 7.19 4.39 11.65
N ILE A 171 6.38 3.38 11.31
CA ILE A 171 5.39 3.46 10.24
C ILE A 171 4.25 4.41 10.66
N PRO A 172 3.96 5.48 9.91
CA PRO A 172 2.91 6.42 10.26
C PRO A 172 1.53 5.77 10.31
N MET A 173 1.19 4.97 9.29
CA MET A 173 -0.09 4.28 9.17
C MET A 173 -0.02 2.89 9.82
N TYR A 174 -1.05 2.52 10.55
CA TYR A 174 -1.16 1.19 11.11
C TYR A 174 -2.59 0.63 11.12
N GLY A 175 -2.67 -0.65 10.99
CA GLY A 175 -3.73 -1.55 11.34
C GLY A 175 -3.08 -2.70 12.08
N SER A 176 -3.31 -3.91 11.62
CA SER A 176 -2.65 -5.11 12.18
C SER A 176 -1.49 -5.61 11.28
N TRP A 177 -0.75 -4.67 10.73
CA TRP A 177 0.38 -5.02 9.84
C TRP A 177 1.37 -5.97 10.50
#